data_7c1095de013486491fb870b71622cc02
#
_entry.id   7c1095de013486491fb870b71622cc02
#
_cell.length_a   1.000
_cell.length_b   1.000
_cell.length_c   1.000
_cell.angle_alpha   90.00
_cell.angle_beta   90.00
_cell.angle_gamma   90.00
#
_symmetry.space_group_name_H-M   'P 1'
#
loop_
_entity.id
_entity.type
_entity.pdbx_description
1 polymer ?
#
loop_
_entity_poly.entity_id
_entity_poly.type
_entity_poly.pdbx_seq_one_letter_code
_entity_poly.pdbx_strand_id
1 'polypeptide(L)'
;MCLAVPAEIIEIKDGVATCRVGEGQTLVQASLMLLENEPQLGDFLIIHAGFALRVLDRQEAEENLKLLRDVIQASRAAGVEQDML
;
A
#
# COMPACT_ATOMS: atom_id res chain seq x y z
N MET A 1 -2.80 1.68 -16.04
CA MET A 1 -1.64 1.62 -15.13
C MET A 1 -2.10 1.68 -13.70
N CYS A 2 -1.59 0.81 -12.87
CA CYS A 2 -1.95 0.81 -11.46
C CYS A 2 -0.94 1.61 -10.66
N LEU A 3 -1.46 2.48 -9.79
CA LEU A 3 -0.61 3.10 -8.79
C LEU A 3 -0.42 2.10 -7.66
N ALA A 4 0.83 1.91 -7.26
CA ALA A 4 1.12 1.04 -6.13
C ALA A 4 0.70 1.77 -4.85
N VAL A 5 -0.18 1.15 -4.08
CA VAL A 5 -0.63 1.71 -2.82
C VAL A 5 0.11 1.00 -1.70
N PRO A 6 0.91 1.72 -0.91
CA PRO A 6 1.62 1.08 0.20
C PRO A 6 0.64 0.58 1.25
N ALA A 7 0.95 -0.58 1.83
CA ALA A 7 0.16 -1.15 2.90
C ALA A 7 1.05 -1.30 4.13
N GLU A 8 0.58 -0.78 5.24
CA GLU A 8 1.33 -0.78 6.49
C GLU A 8 1.14 -2.09 7.25
N ILE A 9 2.23 -2.71 7.65
CA ILE A 9 2.18 -3.96 8.41
C ILE A 9 1.72 -3.68 9.82
N ILE A 10 0.60 -4.31 10.20
CA ILE A 10 0.10 -4.20 11.56
C ILE A 10 0.23 -5.51 12.35
N GLU A 11 0.47 -6.61 11.67
CA GLU A 11 0.71 -7.91 12.32
C GLU A 11 1.51 -8.81 11.39
N ILE A 12 2.38 -9.62 11.96
CA ILE A 12 3.12 -10.66 11.22
C ILE A 12 2.95 -11.96 11.97
N LYS A 13 2.54 -12.99 11.26
CA LYS A 13 2.38 -14.33 11.85
C LYS A 13 2.67 -15.38 10.79
N ASP A 14 3.59 -16.29 11.11
CA ASP A 14 3.88 -17.45 10.27
C ASP A 14 4.18 -17.09 8.81
N GLY A 15 4.97 -16.03 8.60
CA GLY A 15 5.36 -15.62 7.26
C GLY A 15 4.29 -14.88 6.48
N VAL A 16 3.21 -14.49 7.15
CA VAL A 16 2.12 -13.72 6.54
C VAL A 16 1.95 -12.41 7.30
N ALA A 17 1.92 -11.32 6.57
CA ALA A 17 1.68 -10.00 7.15
C ALA A 17 0.22 -9.61 6.95
N THR A 18 -0.39 -9.06 7.99
CA THR A 18 -1.68 -8.38 7.87
C THR A 18 -1.39 -6.90 7.75
N CYS A 19 -1.91 -6.27 6.72
CA CYS A 19 -1.55 -4.90 6.37
C CYS A 19 -2.79 -4.05 6.21
N ARG A 20 -2.65 -2.77 6.59
CA ARG A 20 -3.69 -1.77 6.37
C ARG A 20 -3.36 -1.02 5.09
N VAL A 21 -4.31 -0.98 4.17
CA VAL A 21 -4.11 -0.36 2.85
C VAL A 21 -4.39 1.13 2.93
N GLY A 22 -3.41 1.93 2.54
CA GLY A 22 -3.54 3.38 2.49
C GLY A 22 -3.89 3.97 3.84
N GLU A 23 -4.82 4.91 3.86
CA GLU A 23 -5.28 5.57 5.08
C GLU A 23 -6.60 5.00 5.60
N GLY A 24 -7.15 4.02 4.91
CA GLY A 24 -8.43 3.45 5.28
C GLY A 24 -8.31 2.37 6.32
N GLN A 25 -9.39 1.62 6.49
CA GLN A 25 -9.44 0.51 7.44
C GLN A 25 -9.46 -0.84 6.73
N THR A 26 -9.18 -0.85 5.43
CA THR A 26 -9.13 -2.08 4.66
C THR A 26 -7.88 -2.86 5.03
N LEU A 27 -8.07 -4.11 5.42
CA LEU A 27 -6.96 -5.00 5.78
C LEU A 27 -6.78 -6.03 4.68
N VAL A 28 -5.54 -6.31 4.36
CA VAL A 28 -5.19 -7.38 3.42
C VAL A 28 -4.07 -8.22 4.01
N GLN A 29 -3.99 -9.46 3.60
CA GLN A 29 -2.90 -10.34 4.00
C GLN A 29 -1.95 -10.52 2.83
N ALA A 30 -0.66 -10.58 3.14
CA ALA A 30 0.36 -10.75 2.12
C ALA A 30 1.39 -11.76 2.60
N SER A 31 1.75 -12.69 1.71
CA SER A 31 2.82 -13.63 2.00
C SER A 31 4.16 -12.91 1.90
N LEU A 32 5.03 -13.17 2.87
CA LEU A 32 6.36 -12.56 2.93
C LEU A 32 7.43 -13.45 2.28
N MET A 33 7.02 -14.55 1.66
CA MET A 33 7.98 -15.54 1.17
C MET A 33 8.89 -15.06 0.06
N LEU A 34 8.48 -14.01 -0.67
CA LEU A 34 9.29 -13.45 -1.75
C LEU A 34 10.30 -12.41 -1.28
N LEU A 35 10.23 -12.01 -0.02
CA LEU A 35 11.17 -11.03 0.53
C LEU A 35 12.42 -11.74 1.04
N GLU A 36 13.59 -11.14 0.81
CA GLU A 36 14.85 -11.70 1.29
C GLU A 36 14.97 -11.60 2.80
N ASN A 37 14.46 -10.51 3.38
CA ASN A 37 14.53 -10.26 4.81
C ASN A 37 13.13 -10.04 5.35
N GLU A 38 12.90 -10.49 6.59
CA GLU A 38 11.61 -10.27 7.22
C GLU A 38 11.44 -8.80 7.59
N PRO A 39 10.34 -8.17 7.17
CA PRO A 39 10.06 -6.79 7.55
C PRO A 39 9.60 -6.70 9.00
N GLN A 40 9.45 -5.49 9.49
CA GLN A 40 9.03 -5.22 10.85
C GLN A 40 7.65 -4.58 10.86
N LEU A 41 6.99 -4.65 12.01
CA LEU A 41 5.72 -3.94 12.19
C LEU A 41 5.94 -2.46 11.92
N GLY A 42 4.98 -1.85 11.22
CA GLY A 42 5.09 -0.45 10.85
C GLY A 42 5.75 -0.23 9.50
N ASP A 43 6.40 -1.23 8.93
CA ASP A 43 6.94 -1.12 7.59
C ASP A 43 5.82 -1.10 6.56
N PHE A 44 6.09 -0.52 5.41
CA PHE A 44 5.15 -0.47 4.30
C PHE A 44 5.58 -1.43 3.22
N LEU A 45 4.60 -2.12 2.65
CA LEU A 45 4.84 -3.11 1.60
C LEU A 45 4.13 -2.72 0.32
N ILE A 46 4.73 -3.09 -0.79
CA ILE A 46 4.03 -3.14 -2.08
C ILE A 46 3.54 -4.57 -2.24
N ILE A 47 2.23 -4.74 -2.40
CA ILE A 47 1.59 -6.05 -2.46
C ILE A 47 0.98 -6.24 -3.84
N HIS A 48 1.18 -7.42 -4.41
CA HIS A 48 0.55 -7.80 -5.66
C HIS A 48 0.18 -9.27 -5.61
N ALA A 49 -1.07 -9.56 -5.94
CA ALA A 49 -1.59 -10.93 -5.97
C ALA A 49 -1.38 -11.70 -4.67
N GLY A 50 -1.45 -11.01 -3.54
CA GLY A 50 -1.29 -11.62 -2.22
C GLY A 50 0.15 -11.81 -1.77
N PHE A 51 1.12 -11.31 -2.54
CA PHE A 51 2.53 -11.41 -2.17
C PHE A 51 3.11 -10.03 -1.94
N ALA A 52 3.92 -9.91 -0.88
CA ALA A 52 4.72 -8.72 -0.67
C ALA A 52 5.90 -8.76 -1.63
N LEU A 53 6.00 -7.77 -2.51
CA LEU A 53 7.05 -7.73 -3.52
C LEU A 53 8.29 -7.01 -3.03
N ARG A 54 8.11 -5.96 -2.25
CA ARG A 54 9.25 -5.25 -1.66
C ARG A 54 8.77 -4.40 -0.50
N VAL A 55 9.73 -4.04 0.35
CA VAL A 55 9.49 -3.14 1.48
C VAL A 55 9.85 -1.73 1.03
N LEU A 56 8.97 -0.78 1.30
CA LEU A 56 9.25 0.63 1.08
C LEU A 56 9.80 1.23 2.35
N ASP A 57 10.72 2.19 2.23
CA ASP A 57 11.05 2.95 3.41
C ASP A 57 9.90 3.92 3.71
N ARG A 58 9.92 4.49 4.91
CA ARG A 58 8.82 5.34 5.36
C ARG A 58 8.63 6.55 4.46
N GLN A 59 9.71 7.13 4.01
CA GLN A 59 9.64 8.31 3.16
C GLN A 59 9.01 8.00 1.81
N GLU A 60 9.41 6.89 1.18
CA GLU A 60 8.81 6.46 -0.08
C GLU A 60 7.32 6.23 0.08
N ALA A 61 6.91 5.59 1.18
CA ALA A 61 5.50 5.30 1.41
C ALA A 61 4.69 6.59 1.56
N GLU A 62 5.21 7.55 2.29
CA GLU A 62 4.53 8.82 2.48
C GLU A 62 4.40 9.59 1.17
N GLU A 63 5.45 9.59 0.35
CA GLU A 63 5.41 10.25 -0.95
C GLU A 63 4.39 9.60 -1.88
N ASN A 64 4.33 8.28 -1.90
CA ASN A 64 3.35 7.57 -2.72
C ASN A 64 1.93 7.86 -2.29
N LEU A 65 1.66 7.87 -0.98
CA LEU A 65 0.34 8.16 -0.47
C LEU A 65 -0.07 9.60 -0.75
N LYS A 66 0.88 10.53 -0.61
CA LYS A 66 0.61 11.92 -0.91
C LYS A 66 0.28 12.11 -2.40
N LEU A 67 1.05 11.49 -3.27
CA LEU A 67 0.82 11.59 -4.70
C LEU A 67 -0.56 11.05 -5.06
N LEU A 68 -0.94 9.92 -4.47
CA LEU A 68 -2.25 9.34 -4.72
C LEU A 68 -3.37 10.30 -4.30
N ARG A 69 -3.23 10.92 -3.12
CA ARG A 69 -4.22 11.89 -2.67
C ARG A 69 -4.30 13.10 -3.60
N ASP A 70 -3.14 13.59 -4.05
CA ASP A 70 -3.10 14.74 -4.95
C ASP A 70 -3.79 14.43 -6.27
N VAL A 71 -3.61 13.23 -6.79
CA VAL A 71 -4.29 12.80 -8.02
C VAL A 71 -5.81 12.77 -7.81
N ILE A 72 -6.26 12.22 -6.71
CA ILE A 72 -7.70 12.15 -6.41
C ILE A 72 -8.29 13.55 -6.28
N GLN A 73 -7.63 14.44 -5.57
CA GLN A 73 -8.11 15.80 -5.39
C GLN A 73 -8.14 16.57 -6.70
N ALA A 74 -7.14 16.41 -7.53
CA ALA A 74 -7.11 17.06 -8.84
C ALA A 74 -8.25 16.57 -9.72
N SER A 75 -8.54 15.28 -9.69
CA SER A 75 -9.66 14.71 -10.44
C SER A 75 -10.99 15.29 -9.98
N ARG A 76 -11.19 15.44 -8.68
CA ARG A 76 -12.41 16.02 -8.13
C ARG A 76 -12.54 17.49 -8.50
N ALA A 77 -11.45 18.24 -8.41
CA ALA A 77 -11.45 19.65 -8.75
C ALA A 77 -11.77 19.87 -10.23
N ALA A 78 -11.36 18.95 -11.08
CA ALA A 78 -11.66 19.00 -12.50
C ALA A 78 -13.04 18.46 -12.85
N GLY A 79 -13.75 17.86 -11.89
CA GLY A 79 -15.09 17.33 -12.11
C GLY A 79 -15.15 16.07 -12.92
N VAL A 80 -14.11 15.24 -12.85
CA VAL A 80 -14.02 14.04 -13.67
C VAL A 80 -14.11 12.74 -12.87
N GLU A 81 -14.37 12.79 -11.58
CA GLU A 81 -14.38 11.59 -10.76
C GLU A 81 -15.49 10.61 -11.18
N GLN A 82 -16.60 11.09 -11.70
CA GLN A 82 -17.64 10.20 -12.14
C GLN A 82 -17.26 9.41 -13.38
N ASP A 83 -16.25 9.85 -14.10
CA ASP A 83 -15.79 9.15 -15.29
C ASP A 83 -14.91 7.97 -14.94
N MET A 84 -14.61 7.79 -13.70
CA MET A 84 -13.76 6.72 -13.24
C MET A 84 -14.52 5.44 -12.91
N LEU A 85 -15.79 5.47 -13.08
CA LEU A 85 -16.65 4.32 -12.75
C LEU A 85 -16.73 3.32 -13.90
#